data_78f863d16bd027d627fbd9bf5e7c4c88
#
_entry.id   78f863d16bd027d627fbd9bf5e7c4c88
#
_cell.length_a   1.000
_cell.length_b   1.000
_cell.length_c   1.000
_cell.angle_alpha   90.00
_cell.angle_beta   90.00
_cell.angle_gamma   90.00
#
_symmetry.space_group_name_H-M   'P 1'
#
loop_
_entity.id
_entity.type
_entity.pdbx_description
1 polymer ?
#
loop_
_entity_poly.entity_id
_entity_poly.type
_entity_poly.pdbx_seq_one_letter_code
_entity_poly.pdbx_strand_id
1 'polypeptide(L)'
;MKIIGVGDNTVDVYLHQGKMYPGGNSVNVPVLCRKAGAEAAAYIGIFGDDVAGKLMYDSLKEEGLDISRVRVIHGQNSKNAITLNEENDRTWAGNNFAGDCGLVQLLFNKYDIDYISGYDVLHTSVHSEIPYLLPLIKGKIMISMDF
;
A
#
# COMPACT_ATOMS: atom_id res chain seq x y z
N MET A 1 13.09 2.83 15.27
CA MET A 1 11.93 3.50 14.66
C MET A 1 11.01 2.42 14.09
N LYS A 2 9.71 2.52 14.41
CA LYS A 2 8.65 1.66 13.90
C LYS A 2 7.81 2.44 12.91
N ILE A 3 7.52 1.89 11.73
CA ILE A 3 6.76 2.56 10.70
C ILE A 3 5.57 1.72 10.24
N ILE A 4 4.45 2.36 9.95
CA ILE A 4 3.28 1.72 9.38
C ILE A 4 2.83 2.47 8.12
N GLY A 5 2.61 1.75 7.03
CA GLY A 5 1.93 2.24 5.85
C GLY A 5 0.44 1.98 5.92
N VAL A 6 -0.38 2.96 5.56
CA VAL A 6 -1.84 2.82 5.63
C VAL A 6 -2.46 3.37 4.35
N GLY A 7 -3.18 2.53 3.63
CA GLY A 7 -3.99 2.98 2.50
C GLY A 7 -3.74 2.26 1.18
N ASP A 8 -3.38 3.04 0.16
CA ASP A 8 -3.30 2.58 -1.23
C ASP A 8 -2.21 1.53 -1.48
N ASN A 9 -2.51 0.65 -2.39
CA ASN A 9 -1.57 -0.26 -3.01
C ASN A 9 -1.94 -0.46 -4.48
N THR A 10 -0.97 -0.87 -5.26
CA THR A 10 -1.18 -1.22 -6.67
C THR A 10 -0.14 -2.23 -7.12
N VAL A 11 -0.42 -2.93 -8.20
CA VAL A 11 0.56 -3.78 -8.87
C VAL A 11 0.95 -3.15 -10.21
N ASP A 12 2.22 -2.88 -10.39
CA ASP A 12 2.77 -2.38 -11.65
C ASP A 12 2.96 -3.55 -12.61
N VAL A 13 2.19 -3.56 -13.70
CA VAL A 13 2.22 -4.57 -14.76
C VAL A 13 3.05 -4.06 -15.92
N TYR A 14 4.27 -4.51 -16.05
CA TYR A 14 5.19 -4.15 -17.14
C TYR A 14 4.88 -4.97 -18.39
N LEU A 15 4.08 -4.41 -19.30
CA LEU A 15 3.57 -5.12 -20.48
C LEU A 15 4.69 -5.66 -21.39
N HIS A 16 5.74 -4.90 -21.58
CA HIS A 16 6.89 -5.29 -22.40
C HIS A 16 7.73 -6.42 -21.79
N GLN A 17 7.58 -6.69 -20.49
CA GLN A 17 8.30 -7.76 -19.78
C GLN A 17 7.39 -8.95 -19.44
N GLY A 18 6.08 -8.79 -19.51
CA GLY A 18 5.12 -9.77 -18.99
C GLY A 18 5.27 -10.01 -17.48
N LYS A 19 5.72 -8.99 -16.73
CA LYS A 19 6.00 -9.09 -15.29
C LYS A 19 5.15 -8.13 -14.47
N MET A 20 4.94 -8.50 -13.22
CA MET A 20 4.23 -7.71 -12.22
C MET A 20 5.14 -7.43 -11.02
N TYR A 21 5.03 -6.23 -10.47
CA TYR A 21 5.78 -5.80 -9.29
C TYR A 21 4.86 -5.11 -8.30
N PRO A 22 5.05 -5.35 -6.98
CA PRO A 22 4.33 -4.62 -5.94
C PRO A 22 4.65 -3.13 -6.01
N GLY A 23 3.65 -2.30 -5.76
CA GLY A 23 3.77 -0.84 -5.74
C GLY A 23 2.70 -0.20 -4.85
N GLY A 24 2.60 1.12 -4.96
CA GLY A 24 1.76 1.97 -4.12
C GLY A 24 2.58 2.73 -3.09
N ASN A 25 2.27 4.02 -2.93
CA ASN A 25 3.07 4.90 -2.07
C ASN A 25 3.02 4.45 -0.61
N SER A 26 1.84 4.08 -0.11
CA SER A 26 1.66 3.59 1.25
C SER A 26 2.34 2.25 1.53
N VAL A 27 2.70 1.49 0.48
CA VAL A 27 3.44 0.22 0.56
C VAL A 27 4.94 0.42 0.47
N ASN A 28 5.39 1.22 -0.50
CA ASN A 28 6.81 1.33 -0.82
C ASN A 28 7.64 1.89 0.34
N VAL A 29 7.13 2.90 1.05
CA VAL A 29 7.87 3.56 2.13
C VAL A 29 8.13 2.63 3.30
N PRO A 30 7.15 1.91 3.90
CA PRO A 30 7.46 0.97 4.98
C PRO A 30 8.36 -0.19 4.54
N VAL A 31 8.25 -0.67 3.29
CA VAL A 31 9.17 -1.69 2.74
C VAL A 31 10.60 -1.16 2.71
N LEU A 32 10.81 0.05 2.16
CA LEU A 32 12.14 0.67 2.09
C LEU A 32 12.70 0.95 3.49
N CYS A 33 11.88 1.43 4.43
CA CYS A 33 12.28 1.62 5.82
C CYS A 33 12.67 0.30 6.48
N ARG A 34 11.95 -0.79 6.22
CA ARG A 34 12.30 -2.12 6.74
C ARG A 34 13.67 -2.57 6.22
N LYS A 35 13.91 -2.43 4.92
CA LYS A 35 15.23 -2.71 4.30
C LYS A 35 16.36 -1.83 4.86
N ALA A 36 16.04 -0.59 5.20
CA ALA A 36 16.99 0.34 5.82
C ALA A 36 17.21 0.10 7.32
N GLY A 37 16.63 -0.95 7.92
CA GLY A 37 16.87 -1.33 9.31
C GLY A 37 15.85 -0.77 10.31
N ALA A 38 14.65 -0.40 9.88
CA ALA A 38 13.58 -0.08 10.82
C ALA A 38 13.31 -1.26 11.76
N GLU A 39 13.10 -0.97 13.04
CA GLU A 39 12.83 -1.95 14.10
C GLU A 39 11.61 -2.80 13.79
N ALA A 40 10.54 -2.13 13.31
CA ALA A 40 9.32 -2.77 12.84
C ALA A 40 8.73 -2.01 11.64
N ALA A 41 8.14 -2.74 10.72
CA ALA A 41 7.36 -2.19 9.63
C ALA A 41 6.05 -2.97 9.49
N ALA A 42 4.97 -2.26 9.20
CA ALA A 42 3.64 -2.84 9.00
C ALA A 42 2.92 -2.18 7.84
N TYR A 43 1.86 -2.83 7.38
CA TYR A 43 0.96 -2.28 6.39
C TYR A 43 -0.50 -2.62 6.71
N ILE A 44 -1.39 -1.64 6.50
CA ILE A 44 -2.84 -1.80 6.52
C ILE A 44 -3.42 -1.25 5.22
N GLY A 45 -4.12 -2.10 4.48
CA GLY A 45 -4.81 -1.74 3.25
C GLY A 45 -5.78 -2.84 2.83
N ILE A 46 -6.28 -2.76 1.61
CA ILE A 46 -7.21 -3.73 1.04
C ILE A 46 -6.53 -4.41 -0.15
N PHE A 47 -6.49 -5.73 -0.16
CA PHE A 47 -6.05 -6.54 -1.29
C PHE A 47 -7.24 -7.28 -1.91
N GLY A 48 -7.20 -7.48 -3.22
CA GLY A 48 -8.06 -8.45 -3.88
C GLY A 48 -7.58 -9.88 -3.63
N ASP A 49 -8.44 -10.87 -3.89
CA ASP A 49 -8.08 -12.28 -3.86
C ASP A 49 -7.61 -12.81 -5.22
N ASP A 50 -7.36 -11.91 -6.18
CA ASP A 50 -6.78 -12.23 -7.48
C ASP A 50 -5.25 -12.42 -7.41
N VAL A 51 -4.64 -12.76 -8.57
CA VAL A 51 -3.19 -12.97 -8.68
C VAL A 51 -2.38 -11.75 -8.23
N ALA A 52 -2.88 -10.53 -8.51
CA ALA A 52 -2.19 -9.30 -8.12
C ALA A 52 -2.26 -9.08 -6.60
N GLY A 53 -3.43 -9.29 -5.98
CA GLY A 53 -3.56 -9.20 -4.52
C GLY A 53 -2.72 -10.25 -3.79
N LYS A 54 -2.65 -11.49 -4.33
CA LYS A 54 -1.76 -12.51 -3.80
C LYS A 54 -0.29 -12.10 -3.89
N LEU A 55 0.14 -11.53 -5.03
CA LEU A 55 1.49 -11.01 -5.18
C LEU A 55 1.82 -9.95 -4.13
N MET A 56 0.91 -8.99 -3.88
CA MET A 56 1.08 -7.98 -2.84
C MET A 56 1.24 -8.63 -1.47
N TYR A 57 0.34 -9.54 -1.10
CA TYR A 57 0.36 -10.21 0.19
C TYR A 57 1.67 -10.96 0.43
N ASP A 58 2.06 -11.82 -0.53
CA ASP A 58 3.26 -12.64 -0.41
C ASP A 58 4.52 -11.77 -0.36
N SER A 59 4.63 -10.74 -1.21
CA SER A 59 5.78 -9.85 -1.26
C SER A 59 5.99 -9.08 0.04
N LEU A 60 4.92 -8.52 0.63
CA LEU A 60 5.05 -7.79 1.89
C LEU A 60 5.43 -8.70 3.06
N LYS A 61 4.93 -9.93 3.05
CA LYS A 61 5.30 -10.94 4.03
C LYS A 61 6.77 -11.35 3.91
N GLU A 62 7.28 -11.54 2.69
CA GLU A 62 8.68 -11.84 2.40
C GLU A 62 9.61 -10.69 2.83
N GLU A 63 9.17 -9.43 2.66
CA GLU A 63 9.91 -8.25 3.12
C GLU A 63 9.85 -8.05 4.65
N GLY A 64 9.14 -8.92 5.38
CA GLY A 64 9.07 -8.92 6.83
C GLY A 64 8.20 -7.82 7.43
N LEU A 65 7.17 -7.38 6.70
CA LEU A 65 6.17 -6.46 7.22
C LEU A 65 5.10 -7.23 8.01
N ASP A 66 4.61 -6.62 9.08
CA ASP A 66 3.38 -7.08 9.73
C ASP A 66 2.17 -6.68 8.87
N ILE A 67 1.51 -7.68 8.32
CA ILE A 67 0.31 -7.55 7.48
C ILE A 67 -0.92 -8.18 8.14
N SER A 68 -0.88 -8.41 9.45
CA SER A 68 -1.95 -9.05 10.21
C SER A 68 -3.28 -8.28 10.18
N ARG A 69 -3.25 -7.02 9.78
CA ARG A 69 -4.40 -6.14 9.68
C ARG A 69 -4.81 -5.76 8.26
N VAL A 70 -4.23 -6.40 7.26
CA VAL A 70 -4.68 -6.26 5.87
C VAL A 70 -6.08 -6.85 5.72
N ARG A 71 -6.91 -6.21 4.89
CA ARG A 71 -8.22 -6.75 4.47
C ARG A 71 -8.05 -7.41 3.11
N VAL A 72 -8.63 -8.58 2.97
CA VAL A 72 -8.72 -9.25 1.66
C VAL A 72 -10.18 -9.31 1.27
N ILE A 73 -10.51 -8.83 0.09
CA ILE A 73 -11.86 -8.86 -0.47
C ILE A 73 -11.92 -9.79 -1.67
N HIS A 74 -13.11 -10.32 -1.95
CA HIS A 74 -13.33 -11.03 -3.20
C HIS A 74 -13.42 -10.05 -4.36
N GLY A 75 -12.40 -10.05 -5.22
CA GLY A 75 -12.32 -9.11 -6.34
C GLY A 75 -10.89 -8.81 -6.77
N GLN A 76 -10.76 -7.88 -7.70
CA GLN A 76 -9.48 -7.53 -8.32
C GLN A 76 -8.74 -6.46 -7.52
N ASN A 77 -7.43 -6.67 -7.37
CA ASN A 77 -6.52 -5.66 -6.84
C ASN A 77 -6.29 -4.52 -7.85
N SER A 78 -5.88 -3.36 -7.35
CA SER A 78 -5.45 -2.24 -8.20
C SER A 78 -4.22 -2.61 -9.04
N LYS A 79 -4.20 -2.16 -10.31
CA LYS A 79 -3.12 -2.43 -11.27
C LYS A 79 -2.83 -1.18 -12.10
N ASN A 80 -1.55 -0.95 -12.36
CA ASN A 80 -1.08 0.05 -13.32
C ASN A 80 -0.40 -0.65 -14.49
N ALA A 81 -0.91 -0.48 -15.71
CA ALA A 81 -0.23 -0.96 -16.91
C ALA A 81 0.89 0.00 -17.30
N ILE A 82 2.11 -0.53 -17.39
CA ILE A 82 3.32 0.24 -17.70
C ILE A 82 3.94 -0.29 -18.98
N THR A 83 4.29 0.63 -19.87
CA THR A 83 5.13 0.38 -21.05
C THR A 83 6.32 1.34 -21.07
N LEU A 84 7.16 1.25 -22.09
CA LEU A 84 8.23 2.21 -22.33
C LEU A 84 7.89 3.04 -23.57
N ASN A 85 8.25 4.32 -23.55
CA ASN A 85 8.22 5.18 -24.74
C ASN A 85 9.45 4.95 -25.63
N GLU A 86 9.60 5.74 -26.68
CA GLU A 86 10.72 5.65 -27.64
C GLU A 86 12.09 5.95 -26.99
N GLU A 87 12.10 6.75 -25.91
CA GLU A 87 13.30 7.07 -25.13
C GLU A 87 13.59 6.05 -24.02
N ASN A 88 12.85 4.94 -23.94
CA ASN A 88 12.89 3.94 -22.87
C ASN A 88 12.47 4.46 -21.48
N ASP A 89 11.75 5.57 -21.42
CA ASP A 89 11.15 6.04 -20.18
C ASP A 89 9.82 5.34 -19.90
N ARG A 90 9.54 5.16 -18.61
CA ARG A 90 8.27 4.57 -18.16
C ARG A 90 7.09 5.48 -18.53
N THR A 91 6.10 4.90 -19.16
CA THR A 91 4.84 5.56 -19.47
C THR A 91 3.64 4.65 -19.15
N TRP A 92 2.50 5.27 -18.92
CA TRP A 92 1.28 4.55 -18.62
C TRP A 92 0.65 4.02 -19.92
N ALA A 93 0.37 2.72 -19.96
CA ALA A 93 -0.23 2.05 -21.13
C ALA A 93 -1.75 1.92 -20.95
N GLY A 94 -2.45 3.02 -20.79
CA GLY A 94 -3.90 3.04 -20.61
C GLY A 94 -4.33 3.56 -19.23
N ASN A 95 -5.57 3.31 -18.87
CA ASN A 95 -6.13 3.75 -17.60
C ASN A 95 -5.58 2.89 -16.45
N ASN A 96 -5.22 3.55 -15.36
CA ASN A 96 -4.99 2.89 -14.08
C ASN A 96 -6.29 2.17 -13.66
N PHE A 97 -6.15 0.93 -13.26
CA PHE A 97 -7.28 0.11 -12.85
C PHE A 97 -7.31 0.02 -11.32
N ALA A 98 -8.21 0.77 -10.69
CA ALA A 98 -8.36 0.76 -9.23
C ALA A 98 -8.81 -0.62 -8.67
N GLY A 99 -9.36 -1.47 -9.54
CA GLY A 99 -9.90 -2.77 -9.15
C GLY A 99 -11.16 -2.64 -8.29
N ASP A 100 -11.63 -3.79 -7.81
CA ASP A 100 -12.73 -3.82 -6.85
C ASP A 100 -12.31 -3.25 -5.50
N CYS A 101 -11.00 -3.30 -5.19
CA CYS A 101 -10.43 -2.71 -3.98
C CYS A 101 -10.64 -1.18 -3.92
N GLY A 102 -10.61 -0.49 -5.06
CA GLY A 102 -10.88 0.94 -5.14
C GLY A 102 -12.34 1.33 -4.92
N LEU A 103 -13.26 0.38 -4.90
CA LEU A 103 -14.68 0.60 -4.61
C LEU A 103 -15.01 0.42 -3.12
N VAL A 104 -14.05 -0.06 -2.32
CA VAL A 104 -14.25 -0.38 -0.91
C VAL A 104 -13.50 0.60 -0.04
N GLN A 105 -14.21 1.28 0.84
CA GLN A 105 -13.59 2.19 1.79
C GLN A 105 -12.85 1.42 2.89
N LEU A 106 -11.59 1.78 3.14
CA LEU A 106 -10.81 1.24 4.24
C LEU A 106 -11.25 1.88 5.56
N LEU A 107 -12.02 1.14 6.36
CA LEU A 107 -12.53 1.59 7.65
C LEU A 107 -11.69 1.06 8.81
N PHE A 108 -11.61 1.83 9.90
CA PHE A 108 -10.83 1.52 11.10
C PHE A 108 -11.72 1.45 12.32
N ASN A 109 -11.57 0.39 13.09
CA ASN A 109 -12.16 0.26 14.42
C ASN A 109 -11.16 0.73 15.50
N LYS A 110 -11.60 0.72 16.76
CA LYS A 110 -10.75 1.12 17.89
C LYS A 110 -9.45 0.34 17.97
N TYR A 111 -9.48 -0.97 17.70
CA TYR A 111 -8.29 -1.83 17.78
C TYR A 111 -7.28 -1.53 16.65
N ASP A 112 -7.75 -1.11 15.49
CA ASP A 112 -6.89 -0.65 14.40
C ASP A 112 -6.20 0.67 14.77
N ILE A 113 -6.95 1.61 15.38
CA ILE A 113 -6.42 2.90 15.82
C ILE A 113 -5.37 2.71 16.93
N ASP A 114 -5.65 1.85 17.91
CA ASP A 114 -4.71 1.52 18.98
C ASP A 114 -3.43 0.85 18.40
N TYR A 115 -3.59 -0.06 17.43
CA TYR A 115 -2.47 -0.70 16.75
C TYR A 115 -1.62 0.31 15.98
N ILE A 116 -2.23 1.17 15.17
CA ILE A 116 -1.54 2.23 14.42
C ILE A 116 -0.78 3.15 15.38
N SER A 117 -1.40 3.52 16.50
CA SER A 117 -0.79 4.41 17.51
C SER A 117 0.41 3.80 18.24
N GLY A 118 0.68 2.51 18.07
CA GLY A 118 1.88 1.82 18.57
C GLY A 118 3.13 1.99 17.71
N TYR A 119 3.02 2.68 16.58
CA TYR A 119 4.13 3.00 15.67
C TYR A 119 4.59 4.45 15.86
N ASP A 120 5.84 4.73 15.45
CA ASP A 120 6.42 6.09 15.53
C ASP A 120 5.95 6.95 14.36
N VAL A 121 5.83 6.35 13.17
CA VAL A 121 5.46 7.03 11.92
C VAL A 121 4.37 6.26 11.19
N LEU A 122 3.30 6.96 10.79
CA LEU A 122 2.36 6.51 9.76
C LEU A 122 2.71 7.18 8.45
N HIS A 123 2.85 6.38 7.39
CA HIS A 123 2.95 6.87 6.02
C HIS A 123 1.70 6.53 5.22
N THR A 124 1.21 7.50 4.45
CA THR A 124 0.02 7.36 3.60
C THR A 124 0.17 8.22 2.34
N SER A 125 -0.81 8.19 1.44
CA SER A 125 -0.88 9.08 0.27
C SER A 125 -2.26 9.70 0.12
N VAL A 126 -2.38 10.68 -0.76
CA VAL A 126 -3.68 11.27 -1.13
C VAL A 126 -4.62 10.25 -1.76
N HIS A 127 -4.08 9.22 -2.43
CA HIS A 127 -4.86 8.15 -3.06
C HIS A 127 -5.43 7.14 -2.06
N SER A 128 -5.01 7.20 -0.80
CA SER A 128 -5.50 6.31 0.25
C SER A 128 -6.91 6.62 0.73
N GLU A 129 -7.40 7.83 0.48
CA GLU A 129 -8.75 8.31 0.82
C GLU A 129 -9.16 8.08 2.29
N ILE A 130 -8.21 8.27 3.22
CA ILE A 130 -8.41 8.06 4.66
C ILE A 130 -8.37 9.35 5.50
N PRO A 131 -8.91 10.51 5.04
CA PRO A 131 -8.81 11.76 5.79
C PRO A 131 -9.49 11.70 7.16
N TYR A 132 -10.48 10.83 7.32
CA TYR A 132 -11.19 10.62 8.59
C TYR A 132 -10.37 9.89 9.66
N LEU A 133 -9.30 9.16 9.29
CA LEU A 133 -8.37 8.53 10.23
C LEU A 133 -7.46 9.56 10.88
N LEU A 134 -6.99 10.54 10.12
CA LEU A 134 -5.94 11.47 10.56
C LEU A 134 -6.28 12.22 11.87
N PRO A 135 -7.51 12.74 12.06
CA PRO A 135 -7.88 13.37 13.35
C PRO A 135 -7.84 12.41 14.54
N LEU A 136 -8.11 11.11 14.31
CA LEU A 136 -8.18 10.10 15.39
C LEU A 136 -6.80 9.70 15.93
N ILE A 137 -5.75 9.91 15.12
CA ILE A 137 -4.36 9.57 15.45
C ILE A 137 -3.49 10.83 15.66
N LYS A 138 -4.02 12.02 15.41
CA LYS A 138 -3.31 13.30 15.58
C LYS A 138 -2.72 13.42 16.97
N GLY A 139 -1.42 13.76 17.04
CA GLY A 139 -0.68 13.91 18.30
C GLY A 139 -0.25 12.59 18.96
N LYS A 140 -0.60 11.44 18.40
CA LYS A 140 -0.17 10.12 18.88
C LYS A 140 0.99 9.55 18.07
N ILE A 141 1.09 9.92 16.81
CA ILE A 141 2.04 9.37 15.84
C ILE A 141 2.44 10.48 14.87
N MET A 142 3.67 10.43 14.35
CA MET A 142 4.08 11.30 13.23
C MET A 142 3.36 10.86 11.97
N ILE A 143 2.84 11.81 11.20
CA ILE A 143 2.17 11.53 9.92
C ILE A 143 3.07 12.02 8.79
N SER A 144 3.39 11.11 7.89
CA SER A 144 4.07 11.35 6.61
C SER A 144 3.07 11.10 5.48
N MET A 145 2.97 12.01 4.53
CA MET A 145 2.01 11.89 3.43
C MET A 145 2.67 12.23 2.10
N ASP A 146 2.37 11.42 1.09
CA ASP A 146 2.72 11.69 -0.31
C ASP A 146 1.51 12.33 -1.03
N PHE A 147 1.80 13.39 -1.85
CA PHE A 147 0.80 14.21 -2.52
C PHE A 147 0.84 14.06 -4.04
#